data_a01e4015d04652462142a9b8a37a7b71
#
_entry.id   a01e4015d04652462142a9b8a37a7b71
#
_cell.length_a   1.000
_cell.length_b   1.000
_cell.length_c   1.000
_cell.angle_alpha   90.00
_cell.angle_beta   90.00
_cell.angle_gamma   90.00
#
_symmetry.space_group_name_H-M   'P 1'
#
loop_
_entity.id
_entity.type
_entity.pdbx_description
1 polymer ?
#
loop_
_entity_poly.entity_id
_entity_poly.type
_entity_poly.pdbx_seq_one_letter_code
_entity_poly.pdbx_strand_id
1 'polypeptide(L)'
;MVVTSLPWCGPSLIVVTLVKDNARIVTLRRCALDSIGGMLRTGRERAGLSQEAAAEAVGINRVLLNYYEAGRRQVPLTVAAALSRLYGTSLESLLAGEELAGAGVDVSGMLFRAAPRDLGESAQGGLRLFEQRVSEYVELAGEMGTVLPGPGHSPFAAARGASGKEGAWAARQLRRQLNLGGGALGDPFQVLDEHVLIWRLPLGADLGEAPSGFFYNHPQAGFCIAVNSQMTLGRQVFTLAHELAHAYFHSQAADVVVSMPGQDHGRERFADAFAGEFLVPSDELRRVVGELAPFDDLANPTLVVHLQRHFGVSFATLRVRLLQEKLITRSDFDVLADASPSRLALALGYRVHPADMGSYELHPLQAQPTRVLLLVRAALERGVITPGDAAEVLGTSTEEIRQLLARPGPEEGERRVQRDLEDAAFANRER
;
A
#
# COMPACT_ATOMS: atom_id res chain seq x y z
N MET A 1 47.67 -14.74 18.00
CA MET A 1 47.40 -14.78 16.56
C MET A 1 48.19 -15.98 16.01
N VAL A 2 47.56 -17.12 15.80
CA VAL A 2 48.16 -18.29 15.20
C VAL A 2 47.42 -18.56 13.90
N VAL A 3 48.11 -18.42 12.80
CA VAL A 3 47.58 -18.74 11.46
C VAL A 3 48.09 -20.14 11.12
N THR A 4 47.18 -21.12 11.08
CA THR A 4 47.48 -22.46 10.55
C THR A 4 46.87 -22.58 9.17
N SER A 5 47.70 -22.70 8.15
CA SER A 5 47.28 -23.02 6.79
C SER A 5 47.09 -24.51 6.65
N LEU A 6 45.90 -24.95 6.24
CA LEU A 6 45.63 -26.32 5.79
C LEU A 6 45.74 -26.41 4.27
N PRO A 7 46.11 -27.59 3.73
CA PRO A 7 46.42 -27.76 2.30
C PRO A 7 45.17 -27.64 1.42
N TRP A 8 45.39 -27.16 0.26
CA TRP A 8 44.49 -26.75 -0.82
C TRP A 8 43.44 -27.81 -1.19
N CYS A 9 42.17 -27.45 -1.10
CA CYS A 9 41.06 -28.11 -1.80
C CYS A 9 40.07 -27.06 -2.29
N GLY A 10 40.26 -26.54 -3.51
CA GLY A 10 39.30 -25.73 -4.26
C GLY A 10 39.19 -24.25 -3.81
N PRO A 11 38.65 -23.38 -4.63
CA PRO A 11 38.65 -21.96 -4.37
C PRO A 11 37.66 -21.54 -3.26
N SER A 12 38.25 -20.87 -2.28
CA SER A 12 37.57 -19.95 -1.34
C SER A 12 37.02 -20.52 -0.03
N LEU A 13 37.92 -20.90 0.87
CA LEU A 13 37.65 -20.91 2.30
C LEU A 13 38.66 -20.00 3.02
N ILE A 14 38.24 -18.82 3.50
CA ILE A 14 39.03 -18.01 4.42
C ILE A 14 38.47 -18.28 5.81
N VAL A 15 39.23 -18.99 6.66
CA VAL A 15 38.90 -19.13 8.08
C VAL A 15 39.70 -18.06 8.83
N VAL A 16 39.00 -17.10 9.41
CA VAL A 16 39.60 -16.15 10.37
C VAL A 16 39.15 -16.59 11.77
N THR A 17 40.10 -17.07 12.57
CA THR A 17 39.87 -17.42 13.98
C THR A 17 40.31 -16.23 14.84
N LEU A 18 39.40 -15.51 15.45
CA LEU A 18 39.69 -14.53 16.48
C LEU A 18 39.47 -15.19 17.84
N VAL A 19 40.53 -15.33 18.62
CA VAL A 19 40.47 -15.75 20.02
C VAL A 19 40.61 -14.51 20.90
N LYS A 20 39.58 -14.17 21.62
CA LYS A 20 39.62 -13.26 22.75
C LYS A 20 38.81 -13.84 23.89
N ASP A 21 39.42 -13.85 25.02
CA ASP A 21 39.01 -14.35 26.36
C ASP A 21 37.58 -14.91 26.48
N ASN A 22 37.54 -16.23 26.82
CA ASN A 22 36.38 -17.07 27.05
C ASN A 22 35.47 -17.35 25.82
N ALA A 23 36.09 -17.96 24.88
CA ALA A 23 35.68 -18.96 23.88
C ALA A 23 34.22 -19.09 23.50
N ARG A 24 33.83 -18.46 22.42
CA ARG A 24 32.95 -19.08 21.41
C ARG A 24 33.65 -18.99 20.04
N ILE A 25 33.89 -20.15 19.43
CA ILE A 25 34.38 -20.24 18.05
C ILE A 25 33.22 -19.86 17.13
N VAL A 26 33.26 -18.68 16.54
CA VAL A 26 32.30 -18.30 15.48
C VAL A 26 32.95 -18.68 14.13
N THR A 27 32.52 -19.77 13.56
CA THR A 27 32.92 -20.18 12.20
C THR A 27 32.05 -19.41 11.20
N LEU A 28 32.57 -18.35 10.62
CA LEU A 28 31.95 -17.69 9.47
C LEU A 28 32.24 -18.54 8.22
N ARG A 29 31.26 -19.30 7.77
CA ARG A 29 31.27 -19.87 6.42
C ARG A 29 30.93 -18.72 5.45
N ARG A 30 31.91 -18.30 4.69
CA ARG A 30 31.65 -17.54 3.46
C ARG A 30 31.11 -18.57 2.46
N CYS A 31 29.80 -18.63 2.27
CA CYS A 31 29.23 -19.27 1.09
C CYS A 31 29.86 -18.65 -0.15
N ALA A 32 30.13 -19.47 -1.15
CA ALA A 32 30.65 -19.03 -2.43
C ALA A 32 29.85 -17.80 -2.88
N LEU A 33 30.54 -16.75 -3.32
CA LEU A 33 29.94 -15.63 -4.04
C LEU A 33 29.08 -16.24 -5.14
N ASP A 34 27.77 -16.16 -4.97
CA ASP A 34 26.87 -16.57 -6.03
C ASP A 34 27.22 -15.72 -7.25
N SER A 35 27.63 -16.37 -8.31
CA SER A 35 27.88 -15.71 -9.58
C SER A 35 26.60 -14.99 -10.02
N ILE A 36 26.71 -13.93 -10.84
CA ILE A 36 25.55 -13.25 -11.46
C ILE A 36 24.53 -14.30 -11.97
N GLY A 37 24.98 -15.44 -12.45
CA GLY A 37 24.14 -16.56 -12.87
C GLY A 37 23.31 -17.18 -11.74
N GLY A 38 23.89 -17.33 -10.55
CA GLY A 38 23.17 -17.79 -9.37
C GLY A 38 22.08 -16.81 -8.94
N MET A 39 22.39 -15.51 -8.97
CA MET A 39 21.43 -14.45 -8.66
C MET A 39 20.28 -14.40 -9.68
N LEU A 40 20.58 -14.54 -10.98
CA LEU A 40 19.54 -14.65 -12.02
C LEU A 40 18.61 -15.83 -11.79
N ARG A 41 19.17 -16.98 -11.46
CA ARG A 41 18.41 -18.19 -11.15
C ARG A 41 17.51 -17.98 -9.93
N THR A 42 18.07 -17.45 -8.86
CA THR A 42 17.32 -17.15 -7.62
C THR A 42 16.21 -16.15 -7.88
N GLY A 43 16.49 -15.06 -8.63
CA GLY A 43 15.49 -14.06 -9.02
C GLY A 43 14.35 -14.67 -9.84
N ARG A 44 14.67 -15.51 -10.82
CA ARG A 44 13.67 -16.22 -11.63
C ARG A 44 12.80 -17.16 -10.78
N GLU A 45 13.42 -17.96 -9.91
CA GLU A 45 12.73 -18.90 -9.04
C GLU A 45 11.83 -18.17 -8.03
N ARG A 46 12.28 -17.03 -7.50
CA ARG A 46 11.47 -16.12 -6.67
C ARG A 46 10.28 -15.54 -7.45
N ALA A 47 10.49 -15.16 -8.70
CA ALA A 47 9.41 -14.67 -9.58
C ALA A 47 8.45 -15.79 -10.04
N GLY A 48 8.67 -17.04 -9.62
CA GLY A 48 7.82 -18.19 -9.99
C GLY A 48 7.89 -18.57 -11.47
N LEU A 49 8.90 -18.08 -12.21
CA LEU A 49 8.99 -18.25 -13.65
C LEU A 49 9.80 -19.50 -14.02
N SER A 50 9.32 -20.24 -15.05
CA SER A 50 10.14 -21.25 -15.70
C SER A 50 11.25 -20.59 -16.52
N GLN A 51 12.35 -21.32 -16.80
CA GLN A 51 13.39 -20.81 -17.70
C GLN A 51 12.84 -20.48 -19.11
N GLU A 52 11.83 -21.19 -19.54
CA GLU A 52 11.18 -20.97 -20.83
C GLU A 52 10.39 -19.66 -20.86
N ALA A 53 9.52 -19.45 -19.87
CA ALA A 53 8.74 -18.24 -19.73
C ALA A 53 9.61 -16.98 -19.54
N ALA A 54 10.66 -17.07 -18.71
CA ALA A 54 11.56 -15.95 -18.50
C ALA A 54 12.40 -15.63 -19.75
N ALA A 55 12.86 -16.62 -20.50
CA ALA A 55 13.60 -16.43 -21.73
C ALA A 55 12.73 -15.79 -22.82
N GLU A 56 11.51 -16.26 -22.97
CA GLU A 56 10.51 -15.69 -23.92
C GLU A 56 10.19 -14.23 -23.59
N ALA A 57 9.94 -13.92 -22.31
CA ALA A 57 9.63 -12.56 -21.86
C ALA A 57 10.73 -11.53 -22.17
N VAL A 58 12.00 -11.94 -22.17
CA VAL A 58 13.14 -11.04 -22.48
C VAL A 58 13.70 -11.23 -23.90
N GLY A 59 13.03 -12.03 -24.75
CA GLY A 59 13.40 -12.21 -26.15
C GLY A 59 14.69 -13.01 -26.39
N ILE A 60 15.06 -13.92 -25.47
CA ILE A 60 16.20 -14.84 -25.64
C ILE A 60 15.72 -16.30 -25.67
N ASN A 61 16.56 -17.23 -26.09
CA ASN A 61 16.19 -18.63 -26.02
C ASN A 61 16.50 -19.23 -24.63
N ARG A 62 15.75 -20.26 -24.23
CA ARG A 62 15.90 -20.96 -22.95
C ARG A 62 17.33 -21.50 -22.72
N VAL A 63 17.99 -21.99 -23.74
CA VAL A 63 19.35 -22.53 -23.61
C VAL A 63 20.34 -21.44 -23.24
N LEU A 64 20.17 -20.23 -23.78
CA LEU A 64 21.00 -19.09 -23.49
C LEU A 64 20.79 -18.61 -22.04
N LEU A 65 19.54 -18.55 -21.57
CA LEU A 65 19.22 -18.24 -20.17
C LEU A 65 19.85 -19.27 -19.22
N ASN A 66 19.76 -20.55 -19.54
CA ASN A 66 20.40 -21.61 -18.76
C ASN A 66 21.93 -21.42 -18.69
N TYR A 67 22.59 -21.01 -19.79
CA TYR A 67 24.02 -20.70 -19.77
C TYR A 67 24.36 -19.49 -18.90
N TYR A 68 23.51 -18.48 -18.87
CA TYR A 68 23.64 -17.34 -17.99
C TYR A 68 23.49 -17.73 -16.52
N GLU A 69 22.44 -18.47 -16.18
CA GLU A 69 22.18 -18.96 -14.81
C GLU A 69 23.27 -19.93 -14.31
N ALA A 70 23.85 -20.74 -15.21
CA ALA A 70 24.92 -21.64 -14.87
C ALA A 70 26.32 -20.98 -14.83
N GLY A 71 26.41 -19.66 -15.08
CA GLY A 71 27.67 -18.93 -15.13
C GLY A 71 28.58 -19.34 -16.29
N ARG A 72 28.06 -20.08 -17.29
CA ARG A 72 28.83 -20.57 -18.44
C ARG A 72 29.04 -19.51 -19.52
N ARG A 73 28.30 -18.42 -19.44
CA ARG A 73 28.38 -17.27 -20.35
C ARG A 73 28.12 -15.99 -19.61
N GLN A 74 28.85 -14.93 -19.97
CA GLN A 74 28.61 -13.59 -19.41
C GLN A 74 27.27 -13.05 -19.90
N VAL A 75 26.52 -12.44 -18.98
CA VAL A 75 25.23 -11.82 -19.25
C VAL A 75 25.46 -10.42 -19.80
N PRO A 76 24.97 -10.07 -21.00
CA PRO A 76 24.99 -8.70 -21.47
C PRO A 76 24.19 -7.79 -20.55
N LEU A 77 24.67 -6.56 -20.31
CA LEU A 77 24.03 -5.60 -19.40
C LEU A 77 22.56 -5.33 -19.79
N THR A 78 22.25 -5.28 -21.08
CA THR A 78 20.89 -5.12 -21.59
C THR A 78 19.97 -6.29 -21.22
N VAL A 79 20.50 -7.52 -21.24
CA VAL A 79 19.76 -8.72 -20.83
C VAL A 79 19.63 -8.77 -19.31
N ALA A 80 20.69 -8.44 -18.57
CA ALA A 80 20.65 -8.33 -17.12
C ALA A 80 19.60 -7.31 -16.66
N ALA A 81 19.55 -6.14 -17.29
CA ALA A 81 18.55 -5.10 -17.00
C ALA A 81 17.11 -5.51 -17.36
N ALA A 82 16.93 -6.31 -18.41
CA ALA A 82 15.63 -6.85 -18.76
C ALA A 82 15.17 -7.94 -17.78
N LEU A 83 16.09 -8.82 -17.38
CA LEU A 83 15.82 -9.88 -16.41
C LEU A 83 15.63 -9.30 -15.01
N SER A 84 16.36 -8.26 -14.60
CA SER A 84 16.15 -7.61 -13.30
C SER A 84 14.76 -7.03 -13.19
N ARG A 85 14.28 -6.35 -14.25
CA ARG A 85 12.89 -5.84 -14.32
C ARG A 85 11.86 -6.94 -14.30
N LEU A 86 12.10 -8.03 -15.02
CA LEU A 86 11.20 -9.18 -15.06
C LEU A 86 11.11 -9.89 -13.70
N TYR A 87 12.23 -9.97 -12.98
CA TYR A 87 12.31 -10.65 -11.68
C TYR A 87 12.00 -9.72 -10.49
N GLY A 88 11.82 -8.42 -10.72
CA GLY A 88 11.59 -7.45 -9.66
C GLY A 88 12.82 -7.25 -8.75
N THR A 89 14.03 -7.40 -9.29
CA THR A 89 15.29 -7.21 -8.56
C THR A 89 16.03 -5.99 -9.09
N SER A 90 16.80 -5.29 -8.24
CA SER A 90 17.63 -4.19 -8.74
C SER A 90 18.78 -4.72 -9.61
N LEU A 91 19.11 -3.99 -10.67
CA LEU A 91 20.24 -4.35 -11.53
C LEU A 91 21.57 -4.36 -10.74
N GLU A 92 21.70 -3.45 -9.77
CA GLU A 92 22.86 -3.33 -8.90
C GLU A 92 23.03 -4.56 -8.00
N SER A 93 21.96 -5.04 -7.34
CA SER A 93 21.97 -6.27 -6.56
C SER A 93 22.38 -7.47 -7.42
N LEU A 94 21.88 -7.51 -8.65
CA LEU A 94 22.18 -8.58 -9.62
C LEU A 94 23.63 -8.54 -10.08
N LEU A 95 24.26 -7.35 -10.19
CA LEU A 95 25.64 -7.15 -10.62
C LEU A 95 26.64 -7.23 -9.45
N ALA A 96 26.26 -6.81 -8.26
CA ALA A 96 27.11 -6.84 -7.07
C ALA A 96 27.34 -8.26 -6.56
N GLY A 97 26.53 -9.23 -6.94
CA GLY A 97 26.61 -10.61 -6.44
C GLY A 97 26.38 -10.70 -4.92
N GLU A 98 25.87 -9.63 -4.34
CA GLU A 98 25.50 -9.55 -2.94
C GLU A 98 24.00 -9.87 -2.81
N GLU A 99 23.68 -11.01 -2.20
CA GLU A 99 22.47 -11.01 -1.39
C GLU A 99 22.68 -9.89 -0.37
N LEU A 100 21.95 -8.80 -0.52
CA LEU A 100 21.83 -7.85 0.58
C LEU A 100 21.34 -8.68 1.77
N ALA A 101 22.28 -9.03 2.64
CA ALA A 101 22.05 -9.68 3.92
C ALA A 101 21.53 -8.65 4.93
N GLY A 102 20.58 -7.85 4.50
CA GLY A 102 19.53 -7.33 5.36
C GLY A 102 18.53 -8.46 5.46
N ALA A 103 18.20 -8.88 6.67
CA ALA A 103 17.20 -9.90 6.94
C ALA A 103 15.84 -9.48 6.37
N GLY A 104 15.75 -9.38 5.05
CA GLY A 104 14.52 -9.26 4.30
C GLY A 104 13.81 -10.58 4.47
N VAL A 105 12.78 -10.58 5.27
CA VAL A 105 11.76 -11.64 5.22
C VAL A 105 11.41 -11.76 3.74
N ASP A 106 11.44 -12.98 3.19
CA ASP A 106 11.01 -13.27 1.81
C ASP A 106 9.52 -12.95 1.68
N VAL A 107 9.23 -11.66 1.53
CA VAL A 107 7.88 -11.10 1.45
C VAL A 107 7.21 -11.59 0.17
N SER A 108 7.94 -11.64 -0.96
CA SER A 108 7.42 -12.22 -2.21
C SER A 108 6.98 -13.65 -2.02
N GLY A 109 7.81 -14.49 -1.43
CA GLY A 109 7.44 -15.86 -1.17
C GLY A 109 6.31 -16.02 -0.15
N MET A 110 6.16 -15.09 0.81
CA MET A 110 5.03 -15.07 1.74
C MET A 110 3.75 -14.55 1.08
N LEU A 111 3.84 -13.45 0.34
CA LEU A 111 2.72 -12.86 -0.43
C LEU A 111 2.21 -13.86 -1.47
N PHE A 112 3.09 -14.51 -2.23
CA PHE A 112 2.71 -15.52 -3.21
C PHE A 112 2.20 -16.83 -2.58
N ARG A 113 2.58 -17.15 -1.34
CA ARG A 113 2.02 -18.32 -0.60
C ARG A 113 0.65 -18.03 0.00
N ALA A 114 0.41 -16.78 0.40
CA ALA A 114 -0.88 -16.33 0.93
C ALA A 114 -1.88 -15.97 -0.18
N ALA A 115 -1.37 -15.58 -1.36
CA ALA A 115 -2.19 -15.24 -2.51
C ALA A 115 -2.82 -16.49 -3.14
N PRO A 116 -4.04 -16.39 -3.67
CA PRO A 116 -4.63 -17.44 -4.48
C PRO A 116 -3.71 -17.82 -5.64
N ARG A 117 -3.61 -19.12 -5.94
CA ARG A 117 -2.75 -19.63 -7.01
C ARG A 117 -3.12 -19.12 -8.42
N ASP A 118 -4.29 -18.49 -8.54
CA ASP A 118 -4.89 -18.03 -9.79
C ASP A 118 -4.93 -16.50 -9.91
N LEU A 119 -4.03 -15.76 -9.24
CA LEU A 119 -3.91 -14.31 -9.44
C LEU A 119 -3.47 -14.04 -10.88
N GLY A 120 -4.26 -13.22 -11.60
CA GLY A 120 -3.91 -12.75 -12.93
C GLY A 120 -2.58 -11.97 -12.94
N GLU A 121 -1.93 -11.88 -14.12
CA GLU A 121 -0.61 -11.24 -14.25
C GLU A 121 -0.56 -9.79 -13.73
N SER A 122 -1.62 -9.03 -13.93
CA SER A 122 -1.73 -7.65 -13.45
C SER A 122 -1.70 -7.57 -11.93
N ALA A 123 -2.44 -8.46 -11.26
CA ALA A 123 -2.46 -8.54 -9.80
C ALA A 123 -1.11 -8.97 -9.22
N GLN A 124 -0.44 -9.93 -9.87
CA GLN A 124 0.92 -10.33 -9.50
C GLN A 124 1.92 -9.18 -9.69
N GLY A 125 1.78 -8.40 -10.78
CA GLY A 125 2.57 -7.20 -11.02
C GLY A 125 2.37 -6.15 -9.93
N GLY A 126 1.12 -5.89 -9.57
CA GLY A 126 0.75 -4.97 -8.49
C GLY A 126 1.30 -5.41 -7.13
N LEU A 127 1.27 -6.70 -6.84
CA LEU A 127 1.82 -7.26 -5.60
C LEU A 127 3.34 -7.08 -5.52
N ARG A 128 4.07 -7.34 -6.61
CA ARG A 128 5.52 -7.09 -6.70
C ARG A 128 5.85 -5.61 -6.53
N LEU A 129 5.06 -4.73 -7.15
CA LEU A 129 5.24 -3.29 -7.01
C LEU A 129 5.01 -2.85 -5.55
N PHE A 130 4.00 -3.39 -4.88
CA PHE A 130 3.76 -3.10 -3.46
C PHE A 130 4.93 -3.53 -2.58
N GLU A 131 5.42 -4.75 -2.77
CA GLU A 131 6.59 -5.25 -2.05
C GLU A 131 7.82 -4.38 -2.28
N GLN A 132 8.09 -4.03 -3.55
CA GLN A 132 9.19 -3.15 -3.90
C GLN A 132 9.09 -1.81 -3.15
N ARG A 133 7.91 -1.18 -3.12
CA ARG A 133 7.69 0.09 -2.42
C ARG A 133 7.91 -0.01 -0.91
N VAL A 134 7.48 -1.09 -0.29
CA VAL A 134 7.73 -1.32 1.14
C VAL A 134 9.21 -1.52 1.42
N SER A 135 9.91 -2.30 0.58
CA SER A 135 11.35 -2.54 0.72
C SER A 135 12.15 -1.27 0.53
N GLU A 136 11.89 -0.48 -0.51
CA GLU A 136 12.53 0.82 -0.75
C GLU A 136 12.37 1.77 0.45
N TYR A 137 11.18 1.80 1.05
CA TYR A 137 10.94 2.59 2.27
C TYR A 137 11.78 2.11 3.45
N VAL A 138 11.87 0.80 3.67
CA VAL A 138 12.62 0.21 4.79
C VAL A 138 14.13 0.42 4.61
N GLU A 139 14.65 0.24 3.40
CA GLU A 139 16.05 0.46 3.06
C GLU A 139 16.45 1.92 3.28
N LEU A 140 15.67 2.84 2.71
CA LEU A 140 15.91 4.28 2.87
C LEU A 140 15.83 4.72 4.34
N ALA A 141 14.89 4.16 5.11
CA ALA A 141 14.80 4.43 6.54
C ALA A 141 16.06 3.94 7.29
N GLY A 142 16.59 2.78 6.90
CA GLY A 142 17.86 2.25 7.43
C GLY A 142 19.05 3.16 7.12
N GLU A 143 19.19 3.62 5.88
CA GLU A 143 20.25 4.56 5.46
C GLU A 143 20.16 5.91 6.18
N MET A 144 18.95 6.37 6.44
CA MET A 144 18.67 7.60 7.17
C MET A 144 18.82 7.46 8.69
N GLY A 145 19.05 6.24 9.21
CA GLY A 145 19.05 5.95 10.64
C GLY A 145 17.69 6.18 11.31
N THR A 146 16.60 6.13 10.55
CA THR A 146 15.23 6.32 11.05
C THR A 146 14.75 5.04 11.72
N VAL A 147 14.30 5.16 12.97
CA VAL A 147 13.72 4.03 13.70
C VAL A 147 12.32 3.74 13.19
N LEU A 148 12.12 2.56 12.63
CA LEU A 148 10.83 2.09 12.18
C LEU A 148 10.02 1.49 13.36
N PRO A 149 8.66 1.48 13.26
CA PRO A 149 7.78 1.11 14.39
C PRO A 149 7.86 -0.38 14.78
N GLY A 150 8.46 -1.23 13.95
CA GLY A 150 8.36 -2.68 14.09
C GLY A 150 7.01 -3.22 13.57
N PRO A 151 6.71 -4.51 13.78
CA PRO A 151 5.47 -5.10 13.32
C PRO A 151 4.27 -4.40 13.95
N GLY A 152 3.21 -4.22 13.16
CA GLY A 152 1.98 -3.63 13.65
C GLY A 152 1.33 -4.52 14.72
N HIS A 153 0.88 -3.91 15.80
CA HIS A 153 0.20 -4.60 16.88
C HIS A 153 -1.21 -4.07 17.04
N SER A 154 -2.17 -4.97 17.03
CA SER A 154 -3.54 -4.63 17.40
C SER A 154 -3.67 -4.60 18.92
N PRO A 155 -4.24 -3.52 19.49
CA PRO A 155 -4.59 -3.51 20.92
C PRO A 155 -5.80 -4.38 21.25
N PHE A 156 -6.43 -4.96 20.21
CA PHE A 156 -7.63 -5.79 20.35
C PHE A 156 -7.27 -7.26 20.31
N ALA A 157 -8.02 -8.08 21.06
CA ALA A 157 -7.95 -9.53 20.87
C ALA A 157 -8.40 -9.87 19.43
N ALA A 158 -7.71 -10.83 18.80
CA ALA A 158 -8.10 -11.30 17.48
C ALA A 158 -9.60 -11.62 17.45
N ALA A 159 -10.31 -11.00 16.53
CA ALA A 159 -11.75 -11.26 16.41
C ALA A 159 -11.94 -12.71 16.01
N ARG A 160 -12.60 -13.46 16.87
CA ARG A 160 -13.00 -14.85 16.56
C ARG A 160 -14.19 -14.89 15.59
N GLY A 161 -14.76 -13.71 15.31
CA GLY A 161 -16.07 -13.56 14.75
C GLY A 161 -16.10 -13.57 13.24
N ALA A 162 -17.16 -14.19 12.79
CA ALA A 162 -17.61 -14.25 11.42
C ALA A 162 -18.88 -13.40 11.23
N SER A 163 -19.25 -12.52 12.16
CA SER A 163 -20.53 -11.80 12.10
C SER A 163 -20.36 -10.32 11.78
N GLY A 164 -21.29 -9.78 10.99
CA GLY A 164 -21.34 -8.36 10.70
C GLY A 164 -21.54 -7.46 11.94
N LYS A 165 -22.18 -7.99 13.00
CA LYS A 165 -22.34 -7.25 14.27
C LYS A 165 -21.02 -7.02 14.98
N GLU A 166 -20.11 -8.00 14.94
CA GLU A 166 -18.76 -7.89 15.50
C GLU A 166 -17.92 -6.93 14.69
N GLY A 167 -18.03 -6.93 13.35
CA GLY A 167 -17.36 -5.96 12.49
C GLY A 167 -17.77 -4.52 12.81
N ALA A 168 -19.04 -4.23 12.91
CA ALA A 168 -19.54 -2.90 13.28
C ALA A 168 -19.08 -2.48 14.69
N TRP A 169 -19.11 -3.41 15.67
CA TRP A 169 -18.56 -3.14 17.00
C TRP A 169 -17.06 -2.81 16.95
N ALA A 170 -16.28 -3.60 16.22
CA ALA A 170 -14.86 -3.42 16.04
C ALA A 170 -14.53 -2.05 15.42
N ALA A 171 -15.30 -1.61 14.42
CA ALA A 171 -15.17 -0.30 13.81
C ALA A 171 -15.31 0.83 14.84
N ARG A 172 -16.32 0.75 15.69
CA ARG A 172 -16.51 1.74 16.78
C ARG A 172 -15.37 1.73 17.80
N GLN A 173 -14.81 0.54 18.11
CA GLN A 173 -13.66 0.43 19.00
C GLN A 173 -12.42 1.09 18.36
N LEU A 174 -12.13 0.78 17.09
CA LEU A 174 -10.97 1.33 16.42
C LEU A 174 -11.09 2.85 16.25
N ARG A 175 -12.26 3.38 15.89
CA ARG A 175 -12.47 4.84 15.82
C ARG A 175 -12.17 5.53 17.16
N ARG A 176 -12.56 4.93 18.28
CA ARG A 176 -12.24 5.44 19.64
C ARG A 176 -10.74 5.37 19.92
N GLN A 177 -10.10 4.25 19.59
CA GLN A 177 -8.66 4.05 19.79
C GLN A 177 -7.82 5.06 19.01
N LEU A 178 -8.25 5.39 17.78
CA LEU A 178 -7.59 6.35 16.91
C LEU A 178 -8.08 7.81 17.11
N ASN A 179 -8.95 8.05 18.09
CA ASN A 179 -9.54 9.37 18.41
C ASN A 179 -10.23 10.04 17.22
N LEU A 180 -10.87 9.29 16.33
CA LEU A 180 -11.51 9.80 15.10
C LEU A 180 -12.90 10.39 15.34
N GLY A 181 -13.41 10.35 16.56
CA GLY A 181 -14.76 10.81 16.86
C GLY A 181 -15.87 9.97 16.23
N GLY A 182 -17.12 10.44 16.35
CA GLY A 182 -18.33 9.77 15.84
C GLY A 182 -18.79 10.27 14.47
N GLY A 183 -18.25 11.37 13.95
CA GLY A 183 -18.68 12.01 12.71
C GLY A 183 -18.05 11.47 11.43
N ALA A 184 -18.29 12.15 10.32
CA ALA A 184 -17.64 11.87 9.04
C ALA A 184 -16.12 12.03 9.12
N LEU A 185 -15.36 11.24 8.37
CA LEU A 185 -13.88 11.27 8.44
C LEU A 185 -13.24 12.33 7.54
N GLY A 186 -13.99 12.93 6.61
CA GLY A 186 -13.40 13.74 5.55
C GLY A 186 -12.63 12.88 4.53
N ASP A 187 -11.31 13.05 4.42
CA ASP A 187 -10.46 12.19 3.59
C ASP A 187 -9.88 11.03 4.42
N PRO A 188 -10.39 9.79 4.27
CA PRO A 188 -9.90 8.65 5.03
C PRO A 188 -8.43 8.29 4.73
N PHE A 189 -7.91 8.57 3.53
CA PHE A 189 -6.52 8.33 3.19
C PHE A 189 -5.60 9.22 4.02
N GLN A 190 -5.93 10.50 4.14
CA GLN A 190 -5.16 11.44 4.93
C GLN A 190 -5.26 11.14 6.43
N VAL A 191 -6.47 10.86 6.92
CA VAL A 191 -6.71 10.60 8.35
C VAL A 191 -6.00 9.34 8.84
N LEU A 192 -5.95 8.29 8.00
CA LEU A 192 -5.37 7.00 8.38
C LEU A 192 -3.86 6.91 8.10
N ASP A 193 -3.29 7.83 7.34
CA ASP A 193 -1.87 7.81 6.98
C ASP A 193 -0.91 7.97 8.19
N GLU A 194 -1.40 8.53 9.30
CA GLU A 194 -0.66 8.56 10.57
C GLU A 194 -0.56 7.20 11.27
N HIS A 195 -1.44 6.25 10.92
CA HIS A 195 -1.57 4.97 11.62
C HIS A 195 -1.06 3.79 10.79
N VAL A 196 -1.24 3.84 9.48
CA VAL A 196 -0.85 2.78 8.54
C VAL A 196 -0.16 3.39 7.32
N LEU A 197 0.71 2.63 6.67
CA LEU A 197 1.31 3.03 5.40
C LEU A 197 0.35 2.66 4.26
N ILE A 198 -0.10 3.64 3.49
CA ILE A 198 -1.12 3.43 2.46
C ILE A 198 -0.57 3.79 1.10
N TRP A 199 -0.39 2.80 0.24
CA TRP A 199 -0.08 2.99 -1.17
C TRP A 199 -1.33 2.82 -2.04
N ARG A 200 -1.48 3.66 -3.05
CA ARG A 200 -2.52 3.55 -4.06
C ARG A 200 -1.88 3.12 -5.38
N LEU A 201 -1.94 1.83 -5.68
CA LEU A 201 -1.18 1.19 -6.77
C LEU A 201 -2.09 0.63 -7.86
N PRO A 202 -1.62 0.56 -9.11
CA PRO A 202 -2.38 -0.08 -10.20
C PRO A 202 -2.31 -1.61 -10.06
N LEU A 203 -3.35 -2.21 -9.46
CA LEU A 203 -3.43 -3.64 -9.20
C LEU A 203 -4.20 -4.41 -10.28
N GLY A 204 -4.69 -3.73 -11.33
CA GLY A 204 -5.50 -4.28 -12.40
C GLY A 204 -6.82 -3.55 -12.55
N ALA A 205 -7.29 -3.41 -13.78
CA ALA A 205 -8.51 -2.68 -14.11
C ALA A 205 -9.77 -3.58 -14.17
N ASP A 206 -9.60 -4.90 -14.27
CA ASP A 206 -10.72 -5.84 -14.33
C ASP A 206 -11.36 -6.02 -12.96
N LEU A 207 -12.60 -5.52 -12.81
CA LEU A 207 -13.35 -5.56 -11.55
C LEU A 207 -13.71 -6.99 -11.07
N GLY A 208 -13.59 -7.99 -11.93
CA GLY A 208 -13.89 -9.40 -11.63
C GLY A 208 -12.68 -10.20 -11.17
N GLU A 209 -11.50 -9.85 -11.67
CA GLU A 209 -10.26 -10.61 -11.49
C GLU A 209 -9.18 -9.84 -10.70
N ALA A 210 -9.21 -8.51 -10.76
CA ALA A 210 -8.23 -7.69 -10.07
C ALA A 210 -8.56 -7.56 -8.57
N PRO A 211 -7.57 -7.69 -7.66
CA PRO A 211 -7.75 -7.44 -6.25
C PRO A 211 -8.12 -5.97 -6.01
N SER A 212 -8.97 -5.72 -5.03
CA SER A 212 -9.30 -4.37 -4.60
C SER A 212 -8.21 -3.77 -3.73
N GLY A 213 -7.51 -4.59 -2.96
CA GLY A 213 -6.42 -4.20 -2.08
C GLY A 213 -5.63 -5.37 -1.54
N PHE A 214 -4.56 -5.05 -0.86
CA PHE A 214 -3.71 -5.97 -0.11
C PHE A 214 -3.40 -5.37 1.26
N PHE A 215 -3.28 -6.21 2.25
CA PHE A 215 -2.76 -5.86 3.55
C PHE A 215 -1.51 -6.70 3.86
N TYR A 216 -0.50 -6.07 4.44
CA TYR A 216 0.71 -6.71 4.91
C TYR A 216 1.17 -6.13 6.25
N ASN A 217 1.36 -7.00 7.26
CA ASN A 217 1.97 -6.62 8.52
C ASN A 217 3.49 -6.81 8.43
N HIS A 218 4.20 -5.78 7.93
CA HIS A 218 5.64 -5.85 7.73
C HIS A 218 6.39 -5.84 9.06
N PRO A 219 7.43 -6.72 9.25
CA PRO A 219 8.15 -6.85 10.52
C PRO A 219 8.83 -5.58 11.02
N GLN A 220 9.17 -4.64 10.14
CA GLN A 220 9.84 -3.39 10.48
C GLN A 220 8.94 -2.17 10.25
N ALA A 221 8.19 -2.12 9.14
CA ALA A 221 7.39 -0.96 8.75
C ALA A 221 5.99 -0.94 9.38
N GLY A 222 5.55 -2.03 9.99
CA GLY A 222 4.22 -2.16 10.58
C GLY A 222 3.12 -2.46 9.57
N PHE A 223 1.94 -1.90 9.79
CA PHE A 223 0.80 -2.11 8.90
C PHE A 223 0.98 -1.36 7.58
N CYS A 224 0.99 -2.11 6.48
CA CYS A 224 1.08 -1.62 5.11
C CYS A 224 -0.15 -2.06 4.32
N ILE A 225 -0.80 -1.13 3.64
CA ILE A 225 -2.00 -1.38 2.84
C ILE A 225 -1.73 -0.89 1.41
N ALA A 226 -2.02 -1.72 0.41
CA ALA A 226 -2.13 -1.32 -0.97
C ALA A 226 -3.60 -1.27 -1.38
N VAL A 227 -4.02 -0.17 -2.00
CA VAL A 227 -5.37 0.01 -2.54
C VAL A 227 -5.29 0.16 -4.05
N ASN A 228 -6.16 -0.50 -4.79
CA ASN A 228 -6.17 -0.46 -6.24
C ASN A 228 -6.58 0.92 -6.77
N SER A 229 -5.62 1.69 -7.29
CA SER A 229 -5.82 3.03 -7.83
C SER A 229 -6.64 3.07 -9.12
N GLN A 230 -6.79 1.94 -9.82
CA GLN A 230 -7.57 1.84 -11.06
C GLN A 230 -9.08 1.67 -10.81
N MET A 231 -9.48 1.56 -9.55
CA MET A 231 -10.88 1.54 -9.15
C MET A 231 -11.41 2.96 -8.88
N THR A 232 -12.73 3.13 -8.87
CA THR A 232 -13.36 4.40 -8.48
C THR A 232 -12.93 4.82 -7.07
N LEU A 233 -12.82 6.12 -6.81
CA LEU A 233 -12.40 6.61 -5.50
C LEU A 233 -13.29 6.08 -4.36
N GLY A 234 -14.61 5.98 -4.58
CA GLY A 234 -15.52 5.41 -3.59
C GLY A 234 -15.21 3.96 -3.25
N ARG A 235 -14.78 3.17 -4.24
CA ARG A 235 -14.34 1.81 -4.01
C ARG A 235 -13.00 1.76 -3.30
N GLN A 236 -12.07 2.65 -3.65
CA GLN A 236 -10.78 2.77 -2.97
C GLN A 236 -10.96 3.10 -1.47
N VAL A 237 -11.83 4.06 -1.14
CA VAL A 237 -12.16 4.42 0.25
C VAL A 237 -12.74 3.23 1.02
N PHE A 238 -13.67 2.50 0.41
CA PHE A 238 -14.24 1.31 1.03
C PHE A 238 -13.20 0.21 1.24
N THR A 239 -12.38 -0.05 0.23
CA THR A 239 -11.28 -1.03 0.31
C THR A 239 -10.28 -0.68 1.41
N LEU A 240 -9.88 0.59 1.53
CA LEU A 240 -8.99 1.02 2.61
C LEU A 240 -9.55 0.65 3.99
N ALA A 241 -10.83 0.95 4.24
CA ALA A 241 -11.47 0.60 5.51
C ALA A 241 -11.62 -0.91 5.70
N HIS A 242 -11.83 -1.66 4.62
CA HIS A 242 -11.90 -3.12 4.62
C HIS A 242 -10.56 -3.75 5.00
N GLU A 243 -9.46 -3.33 4.34
CA GLU A 243 -8.09 -3.79 4.66
C GLU A 243 -7.68 -3.41 6.09
N LEU A 244 -8.15 -2.26 6.58
CA LEU A 244 -7.92 -1.84 7.95
C LEU A 244 -8.54 -2.81 8.97
N ALA A 245 -9.69 -3.41 8.65
CA ALA A 245 -10.29 -4.47 9.48
C ALA A 245 -9.37 -5.70 9.55
N HIS A 246 -8.82 -6.11 8.42
CA HIS A 246 -7.86 -7.23 8.39
C HIS A 246 -6.59 -6.88 9.18
N ALA A 247 -6.07 -5.67 9.04
CA ALA A 247 -4.89 -5.20 9.76
C ALA A 247 -5.06 -5.31 11.28
N TYR A 248 -6.14 -4.81 11.80
CA TYR A 248 -6.31 -4.70 13.25
C TYR A 248 -6.98 -5.92 13.91
N PHE A 249 -7.72 -6.74 13.16
CA PHE A 249 -8.53 -7.81 13.78
C PHE A 249 -8.24 -9.21 13.25
N HIS A 250 -7.55 -9.33 12.12
CA HIS A 250 -7.29 -10.63 11.48
C HIS A 250 -5.82 -10.95 11.26
N SER A 251 -4.91 -10.01 11.57
CA SER A 251 -3.48 -10.21 11.31
C SER A 251 -2.68 -10.58 12.55
N GLN A 252 -1.60 -11.31 12.32
CA GLN A 252 -0.48 -11.48 13.23
C GLN A 252 0.78 -10.88 12.58
N ALA A 253 1.90 -10.85 13.32
CA ALA A 253 3.16 -10.38 12.75
C ALA A 253 3.57 -11.23 11.54
N ALA A 254 3.99 -10.56 10.47
CA ALA A 254 4.33 -11.13 9.17
C ALA A 254 3.15 -11.74 8.38
N ASP A 255 1.91 -11.50 8.77
CA ASP A 255 0.74 -11.94 8.02
C ASP A 255 0.52 -11.06 6.78
N VAL A 256 0.16 -11.73 5.70
CA VAL A 256 -0.30 -11.10 4.46
C VAL A 256 -1.73 -11.56 4.19
N VAL A 257 -2.60 -10.61 3.91
CA VAL A 257 -3.97 -10.86 3.50
C VAL A 257 -4.19 -10.26 2.12
N VAL A 258 -4.74 -11.05 1.23
CA VAL A 258 -5.14 -10.63 -0.12
C VAL A 258 -6.66 -10.69 -0.18
N SER A 259 -7.30 -9.55 -0.34
CA SER A 259 -8.76 -9.47 -0.45
C SER A 259 -9.18 -9.78 -1.89
N MET A 260 -9.65 -11.00 -2.09
CA MET A 260 -10.22 -11.47 -3.34
C MET A 260 -11.70 -11.77 -3.18
N PRO A 261 -12.52 -11.50 -4.20
CA PRO A 261 -13.92 -11.90 -4.18
C PRO A 261 -14.08 -13.41 -3.96
N GLY A 262 -14.86 -13.81 -2.95
CA GLY A 262 -15.27 -15.21 -2.75
C GLY A 262 -14.49 -16.05 -1.74
N GLN A 263 -13.51 -15.48 -1.02
CA GLN A 263 -12.78 -16.17 0.05
C GLN A 263 -13.47 -15.96 1.42
N ASP A 264 -13.15 -16.79 2.41
CA ASP A 264 -13.67 -16.86 3.79
C ASP A 264 -14.86 -15.92 4.11
N HIS A 265 -16.05 -16.35 3.79
CA HIS A 265 -17.30 -15.59 3.95
C HIS A 265 -17.51 -15.00 5.37
N GLY A 266 -16.80 -15.47 6.36
CA GLY A 266 -16.89 -14.98 7.72
C GLY A 266 -16.06 -13.71 7.94
N ARG A 267 -14.78 -13.76 7.59
CA ARG A 267 -13.86 -12.62 7.75
C ARG A 267 -14.23 -11.48 6.80
N GLU A 268 -14.62 -11.81 5.58
CA GLU A 268 -15.08 -10.81 4.60
C GLU A 268 -16.34 -10.09 5.08
N ARG A 269 -17.35 -10.82 5.57
CA ARG A 269 -18.55 -10.18 6.15
C ARG A 269 -18.25 -9.31 7.37
N PHE A 270 -17.26 -9.69 8.17
CA PHE A 270 -16.77 -8.86 9.26
C PHE A 270 -16.13 -7.57 8.71
N ALA A 271 -15.22 -7.69 7.75
CA ALA A 271 -14.50 -6.57 7.17
C ALA A 271 -15.44 -5.61 6.41
N ASP A 272 -16.42 -6.13 5.67
CA ASP A 272 -17.46 -5.32 5.02
C ASP A 272 -18.32 -4.54 6.01
N ALA A 273 -18.75 -5.19 7.07
CA ALA A 273 -19.55 -4.54 8.12
C ALA A 273 -18.72 -3.54 8.92
N PHE A 274 -17.45 -3.85 9.16
CA PHE A 274 -16.48 -2.92 9.73
C PHE A 274 -16.34 -1.68 8.85
N ALA A 275 -16.03 -1.86 7.56
CA ALA A 275 -15.83 -0.77 6.61
C ALA A 275 -17.05 0.15 6.54
N GLY A 276 -18.25 -0.44 6.44
CA GLY A 276 -19.50 0.32 6.45
C GLY A 276 -19.69 1.17 7.70
N GLU A 277 -19.52 0.60 8.89
CA GLU A 277 -19.65 1.32 10.17
C GLU A 277 -18.51 2.30 10.42
N PHE A 278 -17.28 1.96 9.98
CA PHE A 278 -16.12 2.82 10.13
C PHE A 278 -16.25 4.11 9.32
N LEU A 279 -16.74 4.01 8.09
CA LEU A 279 -16.91 5.15 7.18
C LEU A 279 -18.20 5.92 7.44
N VAL A 280 -19.28 5.20 7.78
CA VAL A 280 -20.63 5.76 8.01
C VAL A 280 -21.15 5.23 9.34
N PRO A 281 -20.75 5.86 10.46
CA PRO A 281 -21.17 5.44 11.78
C PRO A 281 -22.69 5.52 11.95
N SER A 282 -23.29 4.48 12.52
CA SER A 282 -24.74 4.34 12.69
C SER A 282 -25.37 5.52 13.43
N ASP A 283 -24.73 5.97 14.53
CA ASP A 283 -25.27 7.04 15.35
C ASP A 283 -25.26 8.39 14.59
N GLU A 284 -24.18 8.68 13.87
CA GLU A 284 -24.09 9.88 13.04
C GLU A 284 -25.04 9.83 11.85
N LEU A 285 -25.14 8.67 11.19
CA LEU A 285 -26.10 8.49 10.10
C LEU A 285 -27.52 8.77 10.56
N ARG A 286 -27.94 8.22 11.71
CA ARG A 286 -29.28 8.46 12.28
C ARG A 286 -29.49 9.92 12.67
N ARG A 287 -28.47 10.56 13.21
CA ARG A 287 -28.52 11.98 13.57
C ARG A 287 -28.76 12.85 12.33
N VAL A 288 -27.94 12.69 11.30
CA VAL A 288 -28.03 13.49 10.06
C VAL A 288 -29.33 13.19 9.31
N VAL A 289 -29.74 11.94 9.25
CA VAL A 289 -31.04 11.55 8.68
C VAL A 289 -32.18 12.20 9.44
N GLY A 290 -32.14 12.23 10.78
CA GLY A 290 -33.17 12.87 11.60
C GLY A 290 -33.27 14.39 11.36
N GLU A 291 -32.17 15.04 10.99
CA GLU A 291 -32.15 16.45 10.63
C GLU A 291 -32.73 16.70 9.23
N LEU A 292 -32.56 15.78 8.31
CA LEU A 292 -32.97 15.92 6.91
C LEU A 292 -34.38 15.35 6.63
N ALA A 293 -34.78 14.29 7.34
CA ALA A 293 -36.07 13.60 7.14
C ALA A 293 -37.32 14.50 7.21
N PRO A 294 -37.37 15.61 7.98
CA PRO A 294 -38.50 16.53 7.94
C PRO A 294 -38.69 17.21 6.57
N PHE A 295 -37.71 17.24 5.74
CA PHE A 295 -37.69 17.94 4.46
C PHE A 295 -37.93 17.03 3.24
N ASP A 296 -37.66 15.74 3.36
CA ASP A 296 -37.79 14.80 2.24
C ASP A 296 -37.87 13.33 2.71
N ASP A 297 -38.34 12.44 1.82
CA ASP A 297 -38.37 10.99 2.03
C ASP A 297 -36.96 10.38 1.87
N LEU A 298 -36.58 9.46 2.74
CA LEU A 298 -35.33 8.72 2.67
C LEU A 298 -35.17 7.86 1.40
N ALA A 299 -36.29 7.51 0.76
CA ALA A 299 -36.27 6.87 -0.55
C ALA A 299 -35.96 7.84 -1.71
N ASN A 300 -35.95 9.15 -1.43
CA ASN A 300 -35.57 10.15 -2.44
C ASN A 300 -34.05 10.14 -2.67
N PRO A 301 -33.58 9.84 -3.90
CA PRO A 301 -32.17 9.80 -4.20
C PRO A 301 -31.44 11.15 -3.97
N THR A 302 -32.16 12.28 -3.99
CA THR A 302 -31.64 13.60 -3.65
C THR A 302 -31.07 13.64 -2.23
N LEU A 303 -31.81 13.08 -1.26
CA LEU A 303 -31.35 13.02 0.12
C LEU A 303 -30.10 12.17 0.28
N VAL A 304 -30.01 11.05 -0.46
CA VAL A 304 -28.83 10.18 -0.44
C VAL A 304 -27.59 10.91 -0.99
N VAL A 305 -27.76 11.81 -1.97
CA VAL A 305 -26.66 12.68 -2.48
C VAL A 305 -26.18 13.65 -1.40
N HIS A 306 -27.07 14.21 -0.58
CA HIS A 306 -26.67 15.05 0.55
C HIS A 306 -25.90 14.26 1.61
N LEU A 307 -26.38 13.08 1.98
CA LEU A 307 -25.70 12.17 2.92
C LEU A 307 -24.33 11.74 2.39
N GLN A 308 -24.22 11.44 1.09
CA GLN A 308 -22.97 11.11 0.44
C GLN A 308 -21.92 12.21 0.63
N ARG A 309 -22.32 13.46 0.47
CA ARG A 309 -21.41 14.60 0.64
C ARG A 309 -20.98 14.79 2.09
N HIS A 310 -21.88 14.52 3.03
CA HIS A 310 -21.58 14.60 4.45
C HIS A 310 -20.52 13.53 4.84
N PHE A 311 -20.69 12.28 4.39
CA PHE A 311 -19.83 11.18 4.79
C PHE A 311 -18.60 10.98 3.89
N GLY A 312 -18.53 11.60 2.72
CA GLY A 312 -17.41 11.45 1.78
C GLY A 312 -17.30 10.06 1.14
N VAL A 313 -18.40 9.32 1.04
CA VAL A 313 -18.43 7.95 0.49
C VAL A 313 -19.22 7.88 -0.82
N SER A 314 -19.20 6.72 -1.50
CA SER A 314 -20.02 6.54 -2.70
C SER A 314 -21.51 6.45 -2.39
N PHE A 315 -22.34 6.80 -3.38
CA PHE A 315 -23.80 6.63 -3.31
C PHE A 315 -24.18 5.17 -3.01
N ALA A 316 -23.46 4.21 -3.62
CA ALA A 316 -23.66 2.80 -3.39
C ALA A 316 -23.40 2.40 -1.92
N THR A 317 -22.33 2.91 -1.33
CA THR A 317 -22.01 2.66 0.09
C THR A 317 -23.14 3.17 1.00
N LEU A 318 -23.64 4.38 0.77
CA LEU A 318 -24.73 4.93 1.59
C LEU A 318 -26.02 4.15 1.42
N ARG A 319 -26.38 3.78 0.19
CA ARG A 319 -27.56 2.98 -0.08
C ARG A 319 -27.54 1.66 0.71
N VAL A 320 -26.38 0.99 0.75
CA VAL A 320 -26.19 -0.23 1.55
C VAL A 320 -26.33 0.07 3.04
N ARG A 321 -25.74 1.14 3.53
CA ARG A 321 -25.80 1.52 4.95
C ARG A 321 -27.22 1.87 5.40
N LEU A 322 -27.96 2.63 4.60
CA LEU A 322 -29.36 2.95 4.89
C LEU A 322 -30.24 1.68 5.03
N LEU A 323 -30.02 0.68 4.15
CA LEU A 323 -30.70 -0.61 4.24
C LEU A 323 -30.29 -1.41 5.49
N GLN A 324 -28.98 -1.48 5.78
CA GLN A 324 -28.46 -2.19 6.96
C GLN A 324 -29.00 -1.61 8.26
N GLU A 325 -29.12 -0.27 8.33
CA GLU A 325 -29.66 0.46 9.48
C GLU A 325 -31.20 0.47 9.51
N LYS A 326 -31.84 -0.19 8.53
CA LYS A 326 -33.34 -0.25 8.41
C LYS A 326 -33.96 1.14 8.29
N LEU A 327 -33.26 2.08 7.72
CA LEU A 327 -33.76 3.44 7.44
C LEU A 327 -34.54 3.50 6.13
N ILE A 328 -34.29 2.55 5.22
CA ILE A 328 -35.04 2.34 3.98
C ILE A 328 -35.46 0.87 3.87
N THR A 329 -36.51 0.61 3.08
CA THR A 329 -36.95 -0.75 2.77
C THR A 329 -36.12 -1.39 1.64
N ARG A 330 -36.29 -2.68 1.41
CA ARG A 330 -35.66 -3.36 0.26
C ARG A 330 -36.15 -2.78 -1.07
N SER A 331 -37.43 -2.43 -1.15
CA SER A 331 -38.01 -1.80 -2.35
C SER A 331 -37.33 -0.45 -2.63
N ASP A 332 -37.14 0.39 -1.62
CA ASP A 332 -36.49 1.69 -1.76
C ASP A 332 -35.02 1.51 -2.19
N PHE A 333 -34.34 0.52 -1.62
CA PHE A 333 -32.97 0.16 -2.02
C PHE A 333 -32.88 -0.19 -3.50
N ASP A 334 -33.85 -0.94 -4.04
CA ASP A 334 -33.88 -1.33 -5.45
C ASP A 334 -34.20 -0.12 -6.35
N VAL A 335 -35.14 0.75 -5.95
CA VAL A 335 -35.44 2.01 -6.64
C VAL A 335 -34.23 2.94 -6.67
N LEU A 336 -33.52 3.08 -5.56
CA LEU A 336 -32.30 3.90 -5.48
C LEU A 336 -31.17 3.35 -6.37
N ALA A 337 -31.23 2.07 -6.81
CA ALA A 337 -30.25 1.50 -7.73
C ALA A 337 -30.25 2.16 -9.11
N ASP A 338 -31.42 2.61 -9.56
CA ASP A 338 -31.62 3.21 -10.87
C ASP A 338 -31.24 4.71 -10.90
N ALA A 339 -30.93 5.27 -9.72
CA ALA A 339 -30.57 6.67 -9.63
C ALA A 339 -29.19 6.93 -10.27
N SER A 340 -29.05 8.12 -10.90
CA SER A 340 -27.78 8.62 -11.40
C SER A 340 -27.23 9.67 -10.44
N PRO A 341 -26.31 9.32 -9.51
CA PRO A 341 -25.80 10.25 -8.51
C PRO A 341 -25.15 11.49 -9.12
N SER A 342 -24.42 11.32 -10.21
CA SER A 342 -23.75 12.41 -10.92
C SER A 342 -24.74 13.42 -11.51
N ARG A 343 -25.84 12.94 -12.13
CA ARG A 343 -26.89 13.81 -12.68
C ARG A 343 -27.64 14.56 -11.57
N LEU A 344 -27.93 13.85 -10.48
CA LEU A 344 -28.61 14.46 -9.32
C LEU A 344 -27.74 15.52 -8.66
N ALA A 345 -26.45 15.26 -8.46
CA ALA A 345 -25.52 16.25 -7.92
C ALA A 345 -25.51 17.53 -8.78
N LEU A 346 -25.41 17.39 -10.11
CA LEU A 346 -25.44 18.53 -11.02
C LEU A 346 -26.78 19.28 -10.99
N ALA A 347 -27.92 18.58 -10.92
CA ALA A 347 -29.24 19.18 -10.80
C ALA A 347 -29.42 19.97 -9.49
N LEU A 348 -28.71 19.56 -8.41
CA LEU A 348 -28.67 20.25 -7.12
C LEU A 348 -27.63 21.39 -7.09
N GLY A 349 -26.94 21.68 -8.20
CA GLY A 349 -25.88 22.68 -8.25
C GLY A 349 -24.57 22.24 -7.60
N TYR A 350 -24.41 20.97 -7.31
CA TYR A 350 -23.17 20.40 -6.79
C TYR A 350 -22.23 19.97 -7.92
N ARG A 351 -20.93 19.95 -7.61
CA ARG A 351 -19.98 19.20 -8.44
C ARG A 351 -20.22 17.70 -8.24
N VAL A 352 -19.95 16.89 -9.26
CA VAL A 352 -19.99 15.43 -9.14
C VAL A 352 -19.03 15.00 -8.03
N HIS A 353 -19.51 14.13 -7.14
CA HIS A 353 -18.67 13.64 -6.04
C HIS A 353 -17.57 12.73 -6.59
N PRO A 354 -16.30 12.94 -6.23
CA PRO A 354 -15.20 12.12 -6.77
C PRO A 354 -15.39 10.61 -6.56
N ALA A 355 -16.06 10.21 -5.47
CA ALA A 355 -16.35 8.80 -5.17
C ALA A 355 -17.25 8.11 -6.22
N ASP A 356 -18.01 8.86 -7.03
CA ASP A 356 -18.88 8.34 -8.08
C ASP A 356 -18.31 8.57 -9.50
N MET A 357 -17.12 9.15 -9.61
CA MET A 357 -16.44 9.28 -10.91
C MET A 357 -15.86 7.93 -11.33
N GLY A 358 -16.04 7.58 -12.62
CA GLY A 358 -15.62 6.28 -13.14
C GLY A 358 -14.11 6.11 -13.26
N SER A 359 -13.39 7.19 -13.59
CA SER A 359 -11.92 7.21 -13.63
C SER A 359 -11.40 8.37 -12.80
N TYR A 360 -10.35 8.13 -12.06
CA TYR A 360 -9.67 9.13 -11.25
C TYR A 360 -8.17 9.00 -11.49
N GLU A 361 -7.62 9.96 -12.23
CA GLU A 361 -6.16 10.05 -12.37
C GLU A 361 -5.56 10.57 -11.07
N LEU A 362 -4.82 9.72 -10.42
CA LEU A 362 -4.13 10.04 -9.19
C LEU A 362 -2.71 10.50 -9.53
N HIS A 363 -2.34 11.68 -9.05
CA HIS A 363 -0.94 12.11 -9.16
C HIS A 363 -0.02 11.14 -8.42
N PRO A 364 1.14 10.71 -8.97
CA PRO A 364 2.02 9.72 -8.36
C PRO A 364 2.39 10.02 -6.90
N LEU A 365 2.61 11.29 -6.55
CA LEU A 365 2.90 11.70 -5.17
C LEU A 365 1.71 11.52 -4.22
N GLN A 366 0.47 11.64 -4.72
CA GLN A 366 -0.74 11.39 -3.92
C GLN A 366 -1.01 9.89 -3.72
N ALA A 367 -0.29 9.05 -4.47
CA ALA A 367 -0.36 7.60 -4.36
C ALA A 367 0.54 7.04 -3.24
N GLN A 368 1.42 7.87 -2.69
CA GLN A 368 2.42 7.48 -1.69
C GLN A 368 1.98 7.85 -0.27
N PRO A 369 2.37 7.07 0.75
CA PRO A 369 2.19 7.46 2.14
C PRO A 369 2.97 8.75 2.46
N THR A 370 2.40 9.63 3.28
CA THR A 370 3.07 10.89 3.68
C THR A 370 4.42 10.64 4.34
N ARG A 371 4.55 9.57 5.15
CA ARG A 371 5.82 9.20 5.79
C ARG A 371 6.91 8.86 4.76
N VAL A 372 6.56 8.24 3.63
CA VAL A 372 7.50 7.96 2.53
C VAL A 372 7.94 9.27 1.88
N LEU A 373 7.00 10.17 1.58
CA LEU A 373 7.30 11.48 0.99
C LEU A 373 8.24 12.30 1.90
N LEU A 374 7.97 12.32 3.20
CA LEU A 374 8.80 13.05 4.18
C LEU A 374 10.20 12.44 4.29
N LEU A 375 10.31 11.11 4.28
CA LEU A 375 11.60 10.43 4.33
C LEU A 375 12.43 10.69 3.07
N VAL A 376 11.83 10.56 1.90
CA VAL A 376 12.47 10.84 0.60
C VAL A 376 12.93 12.31 0.55
N ARG A 377 12.10 13.25 0.99
CA ARG A 377 12.49 14.67 1.07
C ARG A 377 13.70 14.87 1.98
N ALA A 378 13.67 14.31 3.19
CA ALA A 378 14.78 14.42 4.13
C ALA A 378 16.08 13.79 3.61
N ALA A 379 15.97 12.67 2.88
CA ALA A 379 17.11 12.01 2.25
C ALA A 379 17.72 12.86 1.12
N LEU A 380 16.88 13.49 0.30
CA LEU A 380 17.30 14.45 -0.73
C LEU A 380 18.01 15.68 -0.12
N GLU A 381 17.43 16.28 0.93
CA GLU A 381 17.99 17.45 1.62
C GLU A 381 19.35 17.15 2.27
N ARG A 382 19.58 15.90 2.71
CA ARG A 382 20.85 15.42 3.27
C ARG A 382 21.82 14.89 2.22
N GLY A 383 21.42 14.80 0.95
CA GLY A 383 22.23 14.26 -0.14
C GLY A 383 22.49 12.74 -0.05
N VAL A 384 21.64 12.00 0.68
CA VAL A 384 21.71 10.53 0.77
C VAL A 384 21.27 9.89 -0.55
N ILE A 385 20.26 10.47 -1.19
CA ILE A 385 19.76 10.04 -2.51
C ILE A 385 19.77 11.21 -3.48
N THR A 386 19.83 10.91 -4.79
CA THR A 386 19.72 11.90 -5.86
C THR A 386 18.28 12.20 -6.22
N PRO A 387 17.96 13.31 -6.91
CA PRO A 387 16.62 13.54 -7.46
C PRO A 387 16.16 12.46 -8.45
N GLY A 388 17.10 11.75 -9.09
CA GLY A 388 16.80 10.59 -9.96
C GLY A 388 16.31 9.41 -9.16
N ASP A 389 17.00 9.05 -8.07
CA ASP A 389 16.63 7.96 -7.17
C ASP A 389 15.27 8.24 -6.52
N ALA A 390 15.04 9.47 -6.08
CA ALA A 390 13.76 9.88 -5.52
C ALA A 390 12.61 9.79 -6.54
N ALA A 391 12.86 10.13 -7.80
CA ALA A 391 11.88 10.00 -8.88
C ALA A 391 11.51 8.53 -9.13
N GLU A 392 12.49 7.63 -9.05
CA GLU A 392 12.28 6.18 -9.19
C GLU A 392 11.45 5.63 -8.01
N VAL A 393 11.86 5.92 -6.77
CA VAL A 393 11.16 5.51 -5.54
C VAL A 393 9.70 5.99 -5.52
N LEU A 394 9.44 7.21 -5.95
CA LEU A 394 8.10 7.80 -5.92
C LEU A 394 7.28 7.53 -7.20
N GLY A 395 7.89 6.93 -8.23
CA GLY A 395 7.23 6.66 -9.51
C GLY A 395 6.83 7.94 -10.26
N THR A 396 7.64 8.98 -10.16
CA THR A 396 7.38 10.30 -10.74
C THR A 396 8.55 10.77 -11.63
N SER A 397 8.50 11.99 -12.14
CA SER A 397 9.61 12.58 -12.92
C SER A 397 10.60 13.33 -12.04
N THR A 398 11.86 13.38 -12.46
CA THR A 398 12.90 14.18 -11.77
C THR A 398 12.52 15.67 -11.69
N GLU A 399 11.74 16.16 -12.66
CA GLU A 399 11.26 17.55 -12.67
C GLU A 399 10.21 17.79 -11.57
N GLU A 400 9.30 16.85 -11.36
CA GLU A 400 8.33 16.93 -10.25
C GLU A 400 9.02 16.86 -8.88
N ILE A 401 10.09 16.06 -8.76
CA ILE A 401 10.93 16.04 -7.55
C ILE A 401 11.58 17.40 -7.31
N ARG A 402 12.14 18.05 -8.35
CA ARG A 402 12.70 19.40 -8.21
C ARG A 402 11.65 20.42 -7.79
N GLN A 403 10.44 20.34 -8.34
CA GLN A 403 9.32 21.18 -7.93
C GLN A 403 8.89 20.92 -6.49
N LEU A 404 8.89 19.66 -6.04
CA LEU A 404 8.62 19.29 -4.65
C LEU A 404 9.64 19.92 -3.68
N LEU A 405 10.92 19.90 -4.06
CA LEU A 405 12.00 20.54 -3.27
C LEU A 405 11.91 22.07 -3.30
N ALA A 406 11.48 22.64 -4.42
CA ALA A 406 11.33 24.10 -4.57
C ALA A 406 10.11 24.66 -3.83
N ARG A 407 9.14 23.81 -3.43
CA ARG A 407 8.00 24.27 -2.62
C ARG A 407 8.46 24.58 -1.20
N PRO A 408 8.06 25.76 -0.67
CA PRO A 408 8.35 26.09 0.71
C PRO A 408 7.81 25.02 1.65
N GLY A 409 8.56 24.68 2.69
CA GLY A 409 8.13 23.74 3.72
C GLY A 409 6.84 24.22 4.39
N PRO A 410 6.14 23.34 5.17
CA PRO A 410 4.89 23.67 5.84
C PRO A 410 4.95 25.01 6.62
N GLU A 411 6.06 25.23 7.35
CA GLU A 411 6.28 26.47 8.11
C GLU A 411 6.39 27.74 7.23
N GLU A 412 6.96 27.64 6.03
CA GLU A 412 7.01 28.76 5.09
C GLU A 412 5.66 28.99 4.40
N GLY A 413 4.92 27.91 4.13
CA GLY A 413 3.57 27.95 3.60
C GLY A 413 2.61 28.63 4.57
N GLU A 414 2.65 28.27 5.85
CA GLU A 414 1.88 28.91 6.91
C GLU A 414 2.24 30.38 7.09
N ARG A 415 3.53 30.73 7.10
CA ARG A 415 3.99 32.12 7.17
C ARG A 415 3.59 32.95 5.95
N ARG A 416 3.46 32.30 4.77
CA ARG A 416 3.00 32.98 3.56
C ARG A 416 1.48 33.22 3.64
N VAL A 417 0.70 32.21 4.02
CA VAL A 417 -0.74 32.34 4.26
C VAL A 417 -1.03 33.37 5.34
N GLN A 418 -0.26 33.36 6.42
CA GLN A 418 -0.38 34.37 7.50
C GLN A 418 -0.09 35.78 6.98
N ARG A 419 0.96 35.99 6.19
CA ARG A 419 1.25 37.27 5.54
C ARG A 419 0.14 37.72 4.60
N ASP A 420 -0.33 36.81 3.73
CA ASP A 420 -1.41 37.10 2.77
C ASP A 420 -2.72 37.51 3.52
N LEU A 421 -3.00 36.88 4.67
CA LEU A 421 -4.12 37.26 5.54
C LEU A 421 -3.93 38.61 6.22
N GLU A 422 -2.72 38.92 6.68
CA GLU A 422 -2.37 40.19 7.28
C GLU A 422 -2.43 41.34 6.26
N ASP A 423 -1.92 41.11 5.04
CA ASP A 423 -2.02 42.10 3.94
C ASP A 423 -3.47 42.32 3.49
N ALA A 424 -4.29 41.26 3.42
CA ALA A 424 -5.70 41.38 3.12
C ALA A 424 -6.48 42.14 4.23
N ALA A 425 -6.13 41.92 5.50
CA ALA A 425 -6.71 42.60 6.63
C ALA A 425 -6.30 44.09 6.67
N PHE A 426 -5.09 44.42 6.24
CA PHE A 426 -4.59 45.79 6.13
C PHE A 426 -5.31 46.54 5.00
N ALA A 427 -5.45 45.91 3.83
CA ALA A 427 -6.16 46.52 2.69
C ALA A 427 -7.66 46.79 2.96
N ASN A 428 -8.28 46.04 3.88
CA ASN A 428 -9.66 46.25 4.31
C ASN A 428 -9.80 47.33 5.39
N ARG A 429 -8.73 47.81 6.01
CA ARG A 429 -8.76 48.92 6.98
C ARG A 429 -8.60 50.32 6.36
N GLU A 430 -8.13 50.33 5.09
CA GLU A 430 -7.96 51.59 4.33
C GLU A 430 -9.14 51.89 3.38
N ARG A 431 -10.18 51.08 3.41
CA ARG A 431 -11.47 51.33 2.74
C ARG A 431 -12.56 51.64 3.78
#